data_9dcd2c7389eabea644f81e65c1ca703e
#
_entry.id   9dcd2c7389eabea644f81e65c1ca703e
#
_cell.length_a   1.000
_cell.length_b   1.000
_cell.length_c   1.000
_cell.angle_alpha   90.00
_cell.angle_beta   90.00
_cell.angle_gamma   90.00
#
_symmetry.space_group_name_H-M   'P 1'
#
loop_
_entity.id
_entity.type
_entity.pdbx_description
1 polymer ?
#
loop_
_entity_poly.entity_id
_entity_poly.type
_entity_poly.pdbx_seq_one_letter_code
_entity_poly.pdbx_strand_id
1 'polypeptide(L)'
;LWDCRGETAWEGLVHRRCRMSPSSPTGGAAAPGPAAADGISIRQVERAGWELIQATVEVPVEGWYWRVTHELARRTSPPRPDAVENGTLTAPGARFDTPSGCVFYRLTDSDVVSWAQASGDRNPIHLLPGRAAEAGLSVGSGEVVAHGLLLGAISLALVQPSPSWQVGLVFIGSADVPASECGAEESWAMLAVDPVSGDITQGR
;
A
#
# COMPACT_ATOMS: atom_id res chain seq x y z
N LEU A 1 -7.03 -3.64 -11.65
CA LEU A 1 -6.53 -4.81 -10.89
C LEU A 1 -7.64 -5.44 -10.04
N TRP A 2 -8.42 -4.61 -9.34
CA TRP A 2 -9.46 -5.04 -8.41
C TRP A 2 -10.63 -5.73 -9.11
N ASP A 3 -10.97 -5.33 -10.32
CA ASP A 3 -12.08 -5.90 -11.10
C ASP A 3 -11.80 -7.30 -11.67
N CYS A 4 -10.55 -7.78 -11.61
CA CYS A 4 -10.15 -9.06 -12.18
C CYS A 4 -10.38 -10.25 -11.24
N ARG A 5 -10.78 -10.03 -9.99
CA ARG A 5 -11.05 -11.06 -8.99
C ARG A 5 -12.39 -10.82 -8.31
N GLY A 6 -13.11 -11.88 -8.01
CA GLY A 6 -14.36 -11.80 -7.24
C GLY A 6 -14.14 -11.17 -5.85
N GLU A 7 -15.18 -10.60 -5.25
CA GLU A 7 -15.15 -9.77 -4.04
C GLU A 7 -14.43 -10.39 -2.83
N THR A 8 -14.41 -11.70 -2.71
CA THR A 8 -13.75 -12.42 -1.59
C THR A 8 -12.23 -12.49 -1.68
N ALA A 9 -11.65 -12.13 -2.80
CA ALA A 9 -10.23 -12.37 -3.06
C ALA A 9 -9.30 -11.29 -2.49
N TRP A 10 -9.81 -10.15 -2.05
CA TRP A 10 -8.99 -8.99 -1.65
C TRP A 10 -8.90 -8.77 -0.15
N GLU A 11 -9.76 -9.38 0.63
CA GLU A 11 -9.79 -9.22 2.08
C GLU A 11 -8.45 -9.64 2.71
N GLY A 12 -7.88 -8.76 3.53
CA GLY A 12 -6.62 -9.00 4.22
C GLY A 12 -5.35 -8.93 3.36
N LEU A 13 -5.46 -8.62 2.05
CA LEU A 13 -4.29 -8.37 1.21
C LEU A 13 -3.68 -7.01 1.53
N VAL A 14 -2.37 -7.00 1.72
CA VAL A 14 -1.57 -5.79 1.92
C VAL A 14 -0.53 -5.63 0.83
N HIS A 15 -0.29 -4.40 0.40
CA HIS A 15 0.81 -4.10 -0.49
C HIS A 15 2.14 -4.27 0.24
N ARG A 16 3.09 -4.97 -0.41
CA ARG A 16 4.48 -5.10 0.03
C ARG A 16 5.42 -4.28 -0.82
N ARG A 17 5.19 -4.28 -2.12
CA ARG A 17 6.01 -3.53 -3.07
C ARG A 17 5.17 -3.08 -4.25
N CYS A 18 5.57 -1.96 -4.82
CA CYS A 18 5.14 -1.53 -6.14
C CYS A 18 6.36 -1.08 -6.93
N ARG A 19 6.51 -1.57 -8.15
CA ARG A 19 7.57 -1.14 -9.07
C ARG A 19 6.94 -0.56 -10.31
N MET A 20 7.44 0.58 -10.72
CA MET A 20 7.02 1.27 -11.94
C MET A 20 8.25 1.57 -12.78
N SER A 21 8.24 1.17 -14.04
CA SER A 21 9.30 1.44 -14.98
C SER A 21 8.74 1.83 -16.34
N PRO A 22 9.37 2.80 -17.03
CA PRO A 22 9.00 3.05 -18.41
C PRO A 22 9.22 1.79 -19.24
N SER A 23 8.25 1.45 -20.09
CA SER A 23 8.39 0.40 -21.07
C SER A 23 8.37 1.04 -22.47
N SER A 24 9.33 0.70 -23.31
CA SER A 24 9.26 1.12 -24.72
C SER A 24 8.03 0.45 -25.34
N PRO A 25 7.27 1.17 -26.19
CA PRO A 25 6.30 0.51 -27.03
C PRO A 25 7.07 -0.50 -27.87
N THR A 26 6.98 -1.76 -27.52
CA THR A 26 7.69 -2.83 -28.20
C THR A 26 7.14 -2.96 -29.62
N GLY A 27 7.76 -2.24 -30.53
CA GLY A 27 7.74 -2.62 -31.91
C GLY A 27 8.36 -4.02 -32.01
N GLY A 28 7.55 -5.06 -32.13
CA GLY A 28 7.97 -6.36 -32.60
C GLY A 28 8.30 -7.44 -31.56
N ALA A 29 7.87 -7.34 -30.32
CA ALA A 29 7.91 -8.49 -29.42
C ALA A 29 6.64 -9.33 -29.55
N ALA A 30 6.81 -10.65 -29.56
CA ALA A 30 5.76 -11.65 -29.67
C ALA A 30 4.53 -11.27 -28.85
N ALA A 31 3.38 -11.37 -29.48
CA ALA A 31 2.08 -11.18 -28.84
C ALA A 31 2.07 -11.89 -27.47
N PRO A 32 1.60 -11.26 -26.40
CA PRO A 32 1.42 -11.95 -25.14
C PRO A 32 0.60 -13.20 -25.42
N GLY A 33 1.08 -14.33 -24.90
CA GLY A 33 0.36 -15.60 -25.06
C GLY A 33 -1.09 -15.48 -24.61
N PRO A 34 -1.99 -16.40 -24.98
CA PRO A 34 -3.46 -16.26 -24.96
C PRO A 34 -4.13 -16.10 -23.58
N ALA A 35 -3.43 -15.60 -22.58
CA ALA A 35 -3.94 -15.49 -21.20
C ALA A 35 -4.20 -14.05 -20.72
N ALA A 36 -4.03 -13.03 -21.53
CA ALA A 36 -4.23 -11.64 -21.08
C ALA A 36 -5.17 -10.89 -22.01
N ALA A 37 -6.47 -11.15 -21.90
CA ALA A 37 -7.51 -10.36 -22.59
C ALA A 37 -7.45 -8.87 -22.19
N ASP A 38 -6.83 -8.54 -21.03
CA ASP A 38 -6.78 -7.17 -20.47
C ASP A 38 -5.35 -6.68 -20.18
N GLY A 39 -4.30 -7.30 -20.71
CA GLY A 39 -2.92 -6.85 -20.49
C GLY A 39 -2.40 -7.02 -19.05
N ILE A 40 -3.13 -7.73 -18.19
CA ILE A 40 -2.75 -7.98 -16.80
C ILE A 40 -2.20 -9.40 -16.65
N SER A 41 -1.01 -9.53 -16.08
CA SER A 41 -0.40 -10.82 -15.71
C SER A 41 -0.46 -10.98 -14.19
N ILE A 42 -1.04 -12.09 -13.72
CA ILE A 42 -1.14 -12.40 -12.29
C ILE A 42 -0.41 -13.72 -12.02
N ARG A 43 0.49 -13.70 -11.05
CA ARG A 43 1.18 -14.87 -10.49
C ARG A 43 0.87 -14.97 -9.02
N GLN A 44 0.46 -16.14 -8.58
CA GLN A 44 0.11 -16.44 -7.20
C GLN A 44 0.96 -17.61 -6.70
N VAL A 45 1.49 -17.47 -5.48
CA VAL A 45 2.30 -18.51 -4.82
C VAL A 45 1.90 -18.53 -3.35
N GLU A 46 1.70 -19.73 -2.81
CA GLU A 46 1.55 -19.94 -1.38
C GLU A 46 2.86 -20.44 -0.78
N ARG A 47 3.34 -19.79 0.28
CA ARG A 47 4.57 -20.16 0.96
C ARG A 47 4.52 -19.78 2.45
N ALA A 48 4.83 -20.76 3.31
CA ALA A 48 4.97 -20.58 4.76
C ALA A 48 3.79 -19.84 5.42
N GLY A 49 2.55 -20.18 5.02
CA GLY A 49 1.33 -19.59 5.57
C GLY A 49 1.03 -18.18 5.04
N TRP A 50 1.66 -17.80 3.92
CA TRP A 50 1.40 -16.56 3.21
C TRP A 50 0.99 -16.85 1.76
N GLU A 51 -0.06 -16.19 1.32
CA GLU A 51 -0.37 -16.03 -0.09
C GLU A 51 0.35 -14.81 -0.62
N LEU A 52 1.18 -14.99 -1.65
CA LEU A 52 1.91 -13.94 -2.33
C LEU A 52 1.35 -13.78 -3.73
N ILE A 53 0.93 -12.59 -4.08
CA ILE A 53 0.37 -12.26 -5.38
C ILE A 53 1.26 -11.22 -6.05
N GLN A 54 1.71 -11.52 -7.25
CA GLN A 54 2.37 -10.56 -8.11
C GLN A 54 1.44 -10.27 -9.29
N ALA A 55 1.09 -9.00 -9.46
CA ALA A 55 0.29 -8.54 -10.58
C ALA A 55 1.08 -7.50 -11.38
N THR A 56 1.18 -7.73 -12.69
CA THR A 56 1.89 -6.82 -13.59
C THR A 56 0.94 -6.33 -14.67
N VAL A 57 0.95 -5.03 -14.91
CA VAL A 57 0.14 -4.36 -15.93
C VAL A 57 0.98 -3.35 -16.69
N GLU A 58 0.66 -3.14 -17.97
CA GLU A 58 1.19 -2.03 -18.75
C GLU A 58 0.11 -0.95 -18.88
N VAL A 59 0.44 0.26 -18.47
CA VAL A 59 -0.49 1.40 -18.41
C VAL A 59 0.01 2.50 -19.32
N PRO A 60 -0.80 3.00 -20.26
CA PRO A 60 -0.47 4.19 -21.04
C PRO A 60 -0.67 5.45 -20.17
N VAL A 61 0.36 6.28 -20.07
CA VAL A 61 0.32 7.56 -19.37
C VAL A 61 1.03 8.60 -20.23
N GLU A 62 0.31 9.63 -20.68
CA GLU A 62 0.85 10.78 -21.43
C GLU A 62 1.74 10.40 -22.64
N GLY A 63 1.34 9.37 -23.39
CA GLY A 63 2.07 8.90 -24.56
C GLY A 63 3.23 7.94 -24.28
N TRP A 64 3.46 7.59 -23.02
CA TRP A 64 4.41 6.58 -22.59
C TRP A 64 3.67 5.33 -22.12
N TYR A 65 4.34 4.19 -22.16
CA TYR A 65 3.86 2.98 -21.48
C TYR A 65 4.67 2.76 -20.21
N TRP A 66 3.97 2.42 -19.15
CA TRP A 66 4.56 2.11 -17.86
C TRP A 66 4.22 0.67 -17.49
N ARG A 67 5.24 -0.10 -17.17
CA ARG A 67 5.05 -1.40 -16.55
C ARG A 67 4.97 -1.22 -15.05
N VAL A 68 3.81 -1.55 -14.49
CA VAL A 68 3.56 -1.49 -13.05
C VAL A 68 3.44 -2.91 -12.51
N THR A 69 4.26 -3.25 -11.53
CA THR A 69 4.23 -4.54 -10.86
C THR A 69 3.92 -4.34 -9.39
N HIS A 70 2.81 -4.92 -8.95
CA HIS A 70 2.38 -4.96 -7.56
C HIS A 70 2.76 -6.30 -6.93
N GLU A 71 3.32 -6.27 -5.73
CA GLU A 71 3.52 -7.43 -4.88
C GLU A 71 2.61 -7.27 -3.65
N LEU A 72 1.65 -8.18 -3.51
CA LEU A 72 0.68 -8.22 -2.44
C LEU A 72 0.91 -9.47 -1.59
N ALA A 73 0.54 -9.42 -0.33
CA ALA A 73 0.59 -10.57 0.55
C ALA A 73 -0.62 -10.62 1.48
N ARG A 74 -1.06 -11.83 1.81
CA ARG A 74 -2.09 -12.11 2.81
C ARG A 74 -1.69 -13.33 3.61
N ARG A 75 -1.98 -13.34 4.91
CA ARG A 75 -1.86 -14.56 5.72
C ARG A 75 -2.95 -15.55 5.36
N THR A 76 -2.55 -16.82 5.14
CA THR A 76 -3.48 -17.94 4.90
C THR A 76 -3.66 -18.80 6.15
N SER A 77 -2.80 -18.62 7.16
CA SER A 77 -2.87 -19.32 8.44
C SER A 77 -3.01 -18.30 9.59
N PRO A 78 -3.79 -18.61 10.64
CA PRO A 78 -3.87 -17.74 11.81
C PRO A 78 -2.47 -17.54 12.40
N PRO A 79 -2.19 -16.35 12.99
CA PRO A 79 -0.93 -16.10 13.66
C PRO A 79 -0.72 -17.14 14.76
N ARG A 80 0.47 -17.74 14.85
CA ARG A 80 0.82 -18.55 16.01
C ARG A 80 0.81 -17.65 17.25
N PRO A 81 0.18 -18.07 18.35
CA PRO A 81 0.11 -17.26 19.57
C PRO A 81 1.50 -16.84 20.09
N ASP A 82 2.54 -17.63 19.80
CA ASP A 82 3.92 -17.39 20.25
C ASP A 82 4.68 -16.39 19.35
N ALA A 83 4.12 -15.96 18.22
CA ALA A 83 4.79 -15.05 17.27
C ALA A 83 4.55 -13.55 17.59
N VAL A 84 3.70 -13.26 18.58
CA VAL A 84 3.33 -11.88 18.93
C VAL A 84 4.43 -11.18 19.75
N GLU A 85 5.37 -11.93 20.35
CA GLU A 85 6.38 -11.34 21.24
C GLU A 85 7.65 -10.78 20.59
N ASN A 86 7.88 -10.98 19.29
CA ASN A 86 9.12 -10.55 18.62
C ASN A 86 8.96 -9.44 17.58
N GLY A 87 7.79 -8.87 17.43
CA GLY A 87 7.66 -7.58 16.78
C GLY A 87 8.16 -6.52 17.74
N THR A 88 9.32 -5.95 17.48
CA THR A 88 9.83 -4.79 18.23
C THR A 88 8.81 -3.67 18.05
N LEU A 89 7.83 -3.63 18.95
CA LEU A 89 7.00 -2.46 19.16
C LEU A 89 7.98 -1.37 19.57
N THR A 90 8.15 -0.39 18.73
CA THR A 90 8.85 0.84 19.12
C THR A 90 8.14 1.33 20.37
N ALA A 91 8.88 1.40 21.49
CA ALA A 91 8.33 1.72 22.80
C ALA A 91 7.50 3.01 22.70
N PRO A 92 6.33 3.10 23.37
CA PRO A 92 5.57 4.33 23.42
C PRO A 92 6.45 5.41 24.08
N GLY A 93 6.78 6.47 23.32
CA GLY A 93 7.66 7.55 23.75
C GLY A 93 9.00 7.65 23.02
N ALA A 94 9.27 6.83 22.02
CA ALA A 94 10.39 7.08 21.12
C ALA A 94 10.22 8.47 20.50
N ARG A 95 11.05 9.43 20.92
CA ARG A 95 11.14 10.72 20.23
C ARG A 95 11.57 10.41 18.80
N PHE A 96 10.73 10.81 17.85
CA PHE A 96 11.15 10.79 16.46
C PHE A 96 12.28 11.77 16.30
N ASP A 97 13.50 11.28 16.13
CA ASP A 97 14.52 12.06 15.47
C ASP A 97 14.12 12.24 14.01
N THR A 98 13.15 13.11 13.79
CA THR A 98 12.70 13.45 12.46
C THR A 98 13.87 14.11 11.74
N PRO A 99 14.35 13.60 10.61
CA PRO A 99 15.42 14.24 9.87
C PRO A 99 15.05 15.70 9.60
N SER A 100 16.03 16.60 9.73
CA SER A 100 15.81 18.01 9.42
C SER A 100 15.42 18.15 7.96
N GLY A 101 14.29 18.80 7.69
CA GLY A 101 13.79 19.02 6.33
C GLY A 101 12.61 18.14 5.90
N CYS A 102 12.11 17.26 6.75
CA CYS A 102 10.90 16.51 6.45
C CYS A 102 9.67 17.43 6.28
N VAL A 103 8.81 17.05 5.38
CA VAL A 103 7.49 17.64 5.21
C VAL A 103 6.48 16.85 6.04
N PHE A 104 5.67 17.56 6.83
CA PHE A 104 4.63 16.92 7.63
C PHE A 104 3.31 16.94 6.90
N TYR A 105 2.64 15.79 6.90
CA TYR A 105 1.34 15.59 6.31
C TYR A 105 0.37 15.02 7.34
N ARG A 106 -0.82 15.59 7.44
CA ARG A 106 -1.92 15.03 8.22
C ARG A 106 -2.71 14.09 7.33
N LEU A 107 -2.86 12.84 7.78
CA LEU A 107 -3.66 11.84 7.10
C LEU A 107 -4.87 11.51 7.95
N THR A 108 -6.05 11.69 7.37
CA THR A 108 -7.34 11.42 8.01
C THR A 108 -7.96 10.14 7.47
N ASP A 109 -8.94 9.58 8.15
CA ASP A 109 -9.76 8.49 7.62
C ASP A 109 -10.56 8.92 6.38
N SER A 110 -10.95 10.18 6.30
CA SER A 110 -11.59 10.79 5.13
C SER A 110 -10.69 10.73 3.88
N ASP A 111 -9.37 10.94 4.03
CA ASP A 111 -8.40 10.77 2.95
C ASP A 111 -8.33 9.31 2.50
N VAL A 112 -8.32 8.38 3.45
CA VAL A 112 -8.28 6.93 3.17
C VAL A 112 -9.54 6.49 2.42
N VAL A 113 -10.72 6.95 2.85
CA VAL A 113 -12.00 6.67 2.17
C VAL A 113 -12.02 7.28 0.77
N SER A 114 -11.57 8.52 0.62
CA SER A 114 -11.49 9.21 -0.68
C SER A 114 -10.57 8.47 -1.65
N TRP A 115 -9.44 7.98 -1.16
CA TRP A 115 -8.55 7.15 -1.97
C TRP A 115 -9.18 5.82 -2.38
N ALA A 116 -9.89 5.15 -1.46
CA ALA A 116 -10.61 3.91 -1.75
C ALA A 116 -11.65 4.11 -2.86
N GLN A 117 -12.36 5.24 -2.85
CA GLN A 117 -13.34 5.59 -3.87
C GLN A 117 -12.66 5.84 -5.22
N ALA A 118 -11.57 6.60 -5.24
CA ALA A 118 -10.86 6.96 -6.46
C ALA A 118 -10.11 5.77 -7.09
N SER A 119 -9.49 4.91 -6.27
CA SER A 119 -8.71 3.77 -6.72
C SER A 119 -9.53 2.50 -6.96
N GLY A 120 -10.73 2.41 -6.39
CA GLY A 120 -11.55 1.20 -6.34
C GLY A 120 -11.05 0.16 -5.31
N ASP A 121 -10.00 0.46 -4.55
CA ASP A 121 -9.50 -0.42 -3.49
C ASP A 121 -10.35 -0.30 -2.24
N ARG A 122 -11.36 -1.15 -2.13
CA ARG A 122 -12.30 -1.20 -1.01
C ARG A 122 -12.00 -2.33 -0.02
N ASN A 123 -10.74 -2.70 0.13
CA ASN A 123 -10.35 -3.70 1.11
C ASN A 123 -10.77 -3.26 2.52
N PRO A 124 -11.53 -4.09 3.26
CA PRO A 124 -12.08 -3.72 4.58
C PRO A 124 -11.05 -3.25 5.60
N ILE A 125 -9.79 -3.67 5.50
CA ILE A 125 -8.71 -3.22 6.42
C ILE A 125 -8.47 -1.71 6.37
N HIS A 126 -8.86 -1.06 5.28
CA HIS A 126 -8.73 0.38 5.08
C HIS A 126 -9.99 1.17 5.45
N LEU A 127 -11.13 0.51 5.54
CA LEU A 127 -12.43 1.18 5.65
C LEU A 127 -13.17 0.91 6.96
N LEU A 128 -12.86 -0.22 7.60
CA LEU A 128 -13.58 -0.66 8.80
C LEU A 128 -12.59 -0.80 9.96
N PRO A 129 -12.77 -0.03 11.05
CA PRO A 129 -11.94 -0.14 12.25
C PRO A 129 -11.88 -1.58 12.77
N GLY A 130 -10.71 -2.00 13.25
CA GLY A 130 -10.49 -3.35 13.78
C GLY A 130 -10.24 -4.44 12.72
N ARG A 131 -10.65 -4.26 11.47
CA ARG A 131 -10.47 -5.31 10.43
C ARG A 131 -9.00 -5.60 10.12
N ALA A 132 -8.14 -4.60 10.25
CA ALA A 132 -6.70 -4.78 10.09
C ALA A 132 -6.12 -5.66 11.20
N ALA A 133 -6.57 -5.48 12.44
CA ALA A 133 -6.17 -6.32 13.57
C ALA A 133 -6.68 -7.77 13.39
N GLU A 134 -7.92 -7.96 12.93
CA GLU A 134 -8.46 -9.30 12.60
C GLU A 134 -7.65 -9.99 11.50
N ALA A 135 -7.13 -9.23 10.55
CA ALA A 135 -6.23 -9.73 9.50
C ALA A 135 -4.79 -9.99 9.99
N GLY A 136 -4.50 -9.76 11.27
CA GLY A 136 -3.21 -10.02 11.91
C GLY A 136 -2.19 -8.90 11.75
N LEU A 137 -2.62 -7.68 11.46
CA LEU A 137 -1.79 -6.48 11.48
C LEU A 137 -1.75 -5.90 12.90
N SER A 138 -0.61 -5.30 13.27
CA SER A 138 -0.43 -4.66 14.59
C SER A 138 -1.02 -3.26 14.60
N VAL A 139 -2.35 -3.17 14.60
CA VAL A 139 -3.13 -1.92 14.51
C VAL A 139 -4.16 -1.89 15.64
N GLY A 140 -4.47 -0.71 16.17
CA GLY A 140 -5.50 -0.55 17.19
C GLY A 140 -6.90 -0.89 16.70
N SER A 141 -7.78 -1.31 17.61
CA SER A 141 -9.17 -1.69 17.26
C SER A 141 -10.04 -0.52 16.77
N GLY A 142 -9.66 0.72 17.09
CA GLY A 142 -10.32 1.95 16.62
C GLY A 142 -9.67 2.59 15.40
N GLU A 143 -8.73 1.91 14.77
CA GLU A 143 -7.92 2.45 13.68
C GLU A 143 -8.18 1.67 12.38
N VAL A 144 -7.94 2.33 11.25
CA VAL A 144 -7.84 1.73 9.92
C VAL A 144 -6.40 1.87 9.42
N VAL A 145 -6.02 1.08 8.45
CA VAL A 145 -4.68 1.17 7.82
C VAL A 145 -4.77 1.99 6.55
N ALA A 146 -3.88 2.96 6.38
CA ALA A 146 -3.75 3.67 5.11
C ALA A 146 -3.34 2.72 3.98
N HIS A 147 -3.86 2.97 2.78
CA HIS A 147 -3.45 2.22 1.58
C HIS A 147 -1.97 2.48 1.30
N GLY A 148 -1.19 1.42 1.07
CA GLY A 148 0.22 1.58 0.72
C GLY A 148 0.42 2.46 -0.52
N LEU A 149 -0.45 2.34 -1.52
CA LEU A 149 -0.38 3.19 -2.72
C LEU A 149 -0.76 4.65 -2.47
N LEU A 150 -1.60 4.96 -1.48
CA LEU A 150 -1.86 6.34 -1.03
C LEU A 150 -0.57 6.95 -0.45
N LEU A 151 0.10 6.22 0.43
CA LEU A 151 1.39 6.64 0.98
C LEU A 151 2.43 6.83 -0.14
N GLY A 152 2.50 5.88 -1.07
CA GLY A 152 3.37 5.98 -2.23
C GLY A 152 3.07 7.21 -3.10
N ALA A 153 1.80 7.56 -3.30
CA ALA A 153 1.40 8.74 -4.05
C ALA A 153 1.82 10.04 -3.34
N ILE A 154 1.67 10.11 -2.00
CA ILE A 154 2.14 11.25 -1.19
C ILE A 154 3.66 11.40 -1.34
N SER A 155 4.42 10.31 -1.19
CA SER A 155 5.87 10.30 -1.38
C SER A 155 6.28 10.80 -2.76
N LEU A 156 5.69 10.24 -3.82
CA LEU A 156 6.01 10.61 -5.21
C LEU A 156 5.64 12.05 -5.54
N ALA A 157 4.56 12.57 -4.97
CA ALA A 157 4.16 13.97 -5.16
C ALA A 157 5.20 14.94 -4.58
N LEU A 158 5.90 14.58 -3.53
CA LEU A 158 6.94 15.39 -2.90
C LEU A 158 8.30 15.22 -3.56
N VAL A 159 8.70 13.98 -3.86
CA VAL A 159 10.01 13.69 -4.51
C VAL A 159 10.01 14.08 -5.97
N GLN A 160 8.88 14.00 -6.65
CA GLN A 160 8.72 14.32 -8.09
C GLN A 160 9.79 13.65 -8.97
N PRO A 161 9.86 12.31 -9.00
CA PRO A 161 10.89 11.61 -9.75
C PRO A 161 10.80 11.93 -11.25
N SER A 162 11.95 11.95 -11.93
CA SER A 162 11.98 12.12 -13.38
C SER A 162 11.18 11.02 -14.08
N PRO A 163 10.43 11.33 -15.16
CA PRO A 163 9.68 10.34 -15.94
C PRO A 163 10.54 9.19 -16.52
N SER A 164 11.85 9.38 -16.62
CA SER A 164 12.78 8.34 -17.06
C SER A 164 13.23 7.39 -15.94
N TRP A 165 12.88 7.67 -14.70
CA TRP A 165 13.32 6.86 -13.57
C TRP A 165 12.47 5.62 -13.39
N GLN A 166 13.13 4.56 -12.98
CA GLN A 166 12.45 3.42 -12.39
C GLN A 166 12.13 3.76 -10.93
N VAL A 167 10.88 3.59 -10.55
CA VAL A 167 10.41 3.84 -9.19
C VAL A 167 10.12 2.52 -8.50
N GLY A 168 10.63 2.37 -7.28
CA GLY A 168 10.34 1.24 -6.41
C GLY A 168 9.81 1.71 -5.06
N LEU A 169 8.59 1.31 -4.72
CA LEU A 169 8.01 1.53 -3.40
C LEU A 169 8.08 0.24 -2.60
N VAL A 170 8.53 0.33 -1.35
CA VAL A 170 8.59 -0.80 -0.42
C VAL A 170 7.81 -0.43 0.84
N PHE A 171 6.81 -1.22 1.17
CA PHE A 171 5.94 -1.00 2.33
C PHE A 171 6.39 -1.96 3.44
N ILE A 172 7.05 -1.45 4.46
CA ILE A 172 7.66 -2.23 5.56
C ILE A 172 6.82 -2.24 6.83
N GLY A 173 5.78 -1.39 6.89
CA GLY A 173 4.85 -1.27 8.02
C GLY A 173 3.51 -0.72 7.56
N SER A 174 2.60 -0.55 8.50
CA SER A 174 1.32 0.13 8.31
C SER A 174 1.42 1.58 8.77
N ALA A 175 0.60 2.46 8.19
CA ALA A 175 0.27 3.74 8.76
C ALA A 175 -1.15 3.64 9.32
N ASP A 176 -1.26 3.76 10.63
CA ASP A 176 -2.50 3.56 11.37
C ASP A 176 -3.22 4.90 11.48
N VAL A 177 -4.44 4.96 11.01
CA VAL A 177 -5.24 6.19 11.00
C VAL A 177 -6.41 6.01 11.94
N PRO A 178 -6.56 6.88 12.95
CA PRO A 178 -7.72 6.83 13.84
C PRO A 178 -9.01 7.05 13.04
N ALA A 179 -9.98 6.17 13.24
CA ALA A 179 -11.29 6.36 12.63
C ALA A 179 -12.06 7.47 13.37
N SER A 180 -12.66 8.37 12.61
CA SER A 180 -13.46 9.46 13.16
C SER A 180 -14.79 8.90 13.68
N GLU A 181 -15.12 9.21 14.94
CA GLU A 181 -16.46 8.96 15.49
C GLU A 181 -17.43 10.04 14.96
N CYS A 182 -18.67 9.64 14.73
CA CYS A 182 -19.70 10.56 14.24
C CYS A 182 -19.89 11.73 15.23
N GLY A 183 -19.54 12.96 14.79
CA GLY A 183 -19.67 14.17 15.60
C GLY A 183 -18.48 14.51 16.50
N ALA A 184 -17.40 13.73 16.47
CA ALA A 184 -16.14 14.07 17.12
C ALA A 184 -15.28 14.98 16.23
N GLU A 185 -14.28 15.64 16.83
CA GLU A 185 -13.24 16.30 16.04
C GLU A 185 -12.53 15.29 15.14
N GLU A 186 -12.17 15.71 13.93
CA GLU A 186 -11.49 14.86 12.97
C GLU A 186 -10.14 14.39 13.53
N SER A 187 -10.02 13.09 13.73
CA SER A 187 -8.76 12.47 14.16
C SER A 187 -7.85 12.26 12.98
N TRP A 188 -6.54 12.36 13.18
CA TRP A 188 -5.55 12.26 12.12
C TRP A 188 -4.27 11.57 12.59
N ALA A 189 -3.58 10.97 11.64
CA ALA A 189 -2.22 10.48 11.80
C ALA A 189 -1.22 11.50 11.24
N MET A 190 -0.11 11.73 11.95
CA MET A 190 0.98 12.56 11.43
C MET A 190 1.96 11.70 10.66
N LEU A 191 2.18 12.06 9.42
CA LEU A 191 3.23 11.49 8.57
C LEU A 191 4.37 12.49 8.42
N ALA A 192 5.60 12.04 8.58
CA ALA A 192 6.80 12.79 8.21
C ALA A 192 7.36 12.17 6.94
N VAL A 193 7.52 12.97 5.90
CA VAL A 193 8.01 12.55 4.59
C VAL A 193 9.34 13.23 4.31
N ASP A 194 10.37 12.45 4.05
CA ASP A 194 11.65 12.95 3.56
C ASP A 194 11.51 13.30 2.06
N PRO A 195 11.64 14.58 1.67
CA PRO A 195 11.45 14.98 0.28
C PRO A 195 12.59 14.54 -0.64
N VAL A 196 13.69 14.02 -0.10
CA VAL A 196 14.84 13.55 -0.89
C VAL A 196 14.76 12.06 -1.14
N SER A 197 14.54 11.25 -0.10
CA SER A 197 14.41 9.78 -0.24
C SER A 197 13.00 9.32 -0.54
N GLY A 198 11.99 10.10 -0.16
CA GLY A 198 10.58 9.71 -0.21
C GLY A 198 10.17 8.81 0.95
N ASP A 199 11.04 8.56 1.93
CA ASP A 199 10.71 7.73 3.08
C ASP A 199 9.60 8.38 3.91
N ILE A 200 8.64 7.57 4.31
CA ILE A 200 7.53 8.00 5.17
C ILE A 200 7.66 7.31 6.52
N THR A 201 7.58 8.11 7.56
CA THR A 201 7.49 7.66 8.96
C THR A 201 6.24 8.25 9.60
N GLN A 202 5.59 7.45 10.46
CA GLN A 202 4.42 7.92 11.21
C GLN A 202 4.86 8.37 12.61
N GLY A 203 4.48 9.61 12.98
CA GLY A 203 4.55 10.13 14.34
C GLY A 203 3.41 9.56 15.18
N ARG A 204 3.70 9.17 16.40
CA ARG A 204 2.69 8.80 17.42
C ARG A 204 2.67 9.84 18.54
#